data_7bb1ec6fbb8069b3f1fae7b1652cefa2
#
_entry.id   7bb1ec6fbb8069b3f1fae7b1652cefa2
#
_cell.length_a   1.000
_cell.length_b   1.000
_cell.length_c   1.000
_cell.angle_alpha   90.00
_cell.angle_beta   90.00
_cell.angle_gamma   90.00
#
_symmetry.space_group_name_H-M   'P 1'
#
loop_
_entity.id
_entity.type
_entity.pdbx_description
1 polymer ?
#
loop_
_entity_poly.entity_id
_entity_poly.type
_entity_poly.pdbx_seq_one_letter_code
_entity_poly.pdbx_strand_id
1 'polypeptide(L)'
;INCRGKIIHDKDGKPHYLIGCVNEIGNIQRADNISGLLGEREMHSFVSSHIKDSSSVFLIHIGIDGFNAINGTLGVDYGNYVLKSVADGIKECLSDNQQLYHLVADEYMIVDLESHTRDDVMLLQKEICKKIEDFIISEKYKVVFTVSTGIIHATKLLKYYDEYRKIAVFSLKQAKSMGGNGVYFFEKEDYKLFLKKEKIKSALRGAVTNEFEGFEVYYQPIIDCSSGNIIGAEALMRFSMYSGGKKESISPVEFIP
;
A
#
# COMPACT_ATOMS: atom_id res chain seq x y z
N ILE A 1 -28.56 5.36 13.95
CA ILE A 1 -29.34 6.53 13.46
C ILE A 1 -29.29 7.58 14.56
N ASN A 2 -28.73 8.75 14.28
CA ASN A 2 -28.75 9.88 15.21
C ASN A 2 -29.70 10.94 14.63
N CYS A 3 -30.84 11.14 15.32
CA CYS A 3 -31.85 12.11 14.89
C CYS A 3 -31.74 13.35 15.76
N ARG A 4 -31.57 14.51 15.14
CA ARG A 4 -31.73 15.81 15.80
C ARG A 4 -32.93 16.49 15.21
N GLY A 5 -33.91 16.85 16.06
CA GLY A 5 -35.12 17.54 15.64
C GLY A 5 -35.41 18.74 16.51
N LYS A 6 -36.10 19.73 15.96
CA LYS A 6 -36.64 20.89 16.66
C LYS A 6 -38.13 20.98 16.38
N ILE A 7 -38.91 21.09 17.44
CA ILE A 7 -40.35 21.35 17.33
C ILE A 7 -40.52 22.85 17.23
N ILE A 8 -41.27 23.29 16.23
CA ILE A 8 -41.73 24.68 16.07
C ILE A 8 -43.18 24.71 16.52
N HIS A 9 -43.49 25.62 17.45
CA HIS A 9 -44.82 25.82 17.99
C HIS A 9 -45.53 26.97 17.28
N ASP A 10 -46.87 26.93 17.25
CA ASP A 10 -47.70 28.02 16.78
C ASP A 10 -47.78 29.16 17.80
N LYS A 11 -48.56 30.19 17.50
CA LYS A 11 -48.76 31.36 18.37
C LYS A 11 -49.43 31.02 19.72
N ASP A 12 -50.07 29.87 19.79
CA ASP A 12 -50.78 29.36 20.96
C ASP A 12 -49.95 28.34 21.75
N GLY A 13 -48.67 28.15 21.35
CA GLY A 13 -47.72 27.24 22.01
C GLY A 13 -47.94 25.78 21.65
N LYS A 14 -48.75 25.44 20.68
CA LYS A 14 -48.97 24.06 20.24
C LYS A 14 -47.94 23.65 19.19
N PRO A 15 -47.48 22.39 19.19
CA PRO A 15 -46.55 21.88 18.18
C PRO A 15 -47.18 22.01 16.78
N HIS A 16 -46.51 22.73 15.89
CA HIS A 16 -47.00 22.98 14.53
C HIS A 16 -46.16 22.25 13.48
N TYR A 17 -44.83 22.29 13.60
CA TYR A 17 -43.92 21.59 12.71
C TYR A 17 -42.82 20.87 13.51
N LEU A 18 -42.42 19.70 13.04
CA LEU A 18 -41.21 19.02 13.44
C LEU A 18 -40.20 19.11 12.30
N ILE A 19 -39.13 19.88 12.48
CA ILE A 19 -38.02 19.91 11.55
C ILE A 19 -36.90 19.03 12.14
N GLY A 20 -36.54 17.97 11.44
CA GLY A 20 -35.52 17.05 11.88
C GLY A 20 -34.51 16.77 10.78
N CYS A 21 -33.26 16.62 11.17
CA CYS A 21 -32.19 16.07 10.38
C CYS A 21 -31.92 14.64 10.86
N VAL A 22 -32.10 13.67 9.99
CA VAL A 22 -31.74 12.28 10.28
C VAL A 22 -30.36 12.05 9.66
N ASN A 23 -29.33 11.99 10.52
CA ASN A 23 -28.05 11.52 10.12
C ASN A 23 -28.02 10.00 10.32
N GLU A 24 -27.98 9.25 9.27
CA GLU A 24 -27.69 7.82 9.32
C GLU A 24 -26.20 7.64 9.67
N ILE A 25 -25.89 7.58 10.98
CA ILE A 25 -24.57 7.20 11.47
C ILE A 25 -24.41 5.68 11.30
N GLY A 26 -24.43 5.24 10.08
CA GLY A 26 -24.30 3.83 9.74
C GLY A 26 -24.00 3.64 8.27
N ASN A 27 -24.36 4.61 7.44
CA ASN A 27 -23.79 4.77 6.12
C ASN A 27 -22.63 5.75 6.24
N ILE A 28 -21.52 5.25 6.75
CA ILE A 28 -20.21 5.80 6.48
C ILE A 28 -20.22 6.10 4.98
N GLN A 29 -19.88 7.31 4.66
CA GLN A 29 -19.64 7.83 3.34
C GLN A 29 -19.02 6.74 2.46
N ARG A 30 -19.82 6.16 1.56
CA ARG A 30 -19.36 5.01 0.73
C ARG A 30 -18.32 5.46 -0.29
N ALA A 31 -18.38 6.71 -0.67
CA ALA A 31 -17.46 7.32 -1.62
C ALA A 31 -16.55 8.34 -0.92
N ASP A 32 -15.30 8.38 -1.35
CA ASP A 32 -14.34 9.38 -0.94
C ASP A 32 -14.77 10.78 -1.42
N ASN A 33 -14.69 11.78 -0.56
CA ASN A 33 -15.17 13.15 -0.85
C ASN A 33 -14.37 13.86 -1.93
N ILE A 34 -13.13 13.46 -2.17
CA ILE A 34 -12.21 14.10 -3.10
C ILE A 34 -12.32 13.44 -4.46
N SER A 35 -12.07 12.16 -4.53
CA SER A 35 -12.05 11.38 -5.77
C SER A 35 -13.44 10.94 -6.22
N GLY A 36 -14.43 10.90 -5.32
CA GLY A 36 -15.77 10.35 -5.58
C GLY A 36 -15.78 8.83 -5.75
N LEU A 37 -14.67 8.16 -5.54
CA LEU A 37 -14.54 6.71 -5.67
C LEU A 37 -14.98 5.98 -4.40
N LEU A 38 -15.41 4.74 -4.58
CA LEU A 38 -15.69 3.83 -3.47
C LEU A 38 -14.37 3.40 -2.81
N GLY A 39 -14.44 3.05 -1.52
CA GLY A 39 -13.30 2.69 -0.73
C GLY A 39 -13.04 1.19 -0.64
N GLU A 40 -12.08 0.80 0.20
CA GLU A 40 -11.66 -0.59 0.40
C GLU A 40 -12.81 -1.50 0.87
N ARG A 41 -13.73 -0.99 1.70
CA ARG A 41 -14.87 -1.75 2.18
C ARG A 41 -15.79 -2.17 1.03
N GLU A 42 -16.04 -1.26 0.12
CA GLU A 42 -16.87 -1.51 -1.06
C GLU A 42 -16.16 -2.43 -2.05
N MET A 43 -14.83 -2.30 -2.19
CA MET A 43 -14.01 -3.25 -2.94
C MET A 43 -14.15 -4.67 -2.38
N HIS A 44 -14.02 -4.87 -1.07
CA HIS A 44 -14.23 -6.18 -0.43
C HIS A 44 -15.65 -6.71 -0.67
N SER A 45 -16.67 -5.85 -0.57
CA SER A 45 -18.06 -6.21 -0.87
C SER A 45 -18.24 -6.64 -2.33
N PHE A 46 -17.63 -5.91 -3.27
CA PHE A 46 -17.65 -6.26 -4.69
C PHE A 46 -16.98 -7.62 -4.95
N VAL A 47 -15.77 -7.83 -4.41
CA VAL A 47 -15.05 -9.10 -4.51
C VAL A 47 -15.90 -10.25 -3.97
N SER A 48 -16.53 -10.05 -2.81
CA SER A 48 -17.35 -11.10 -2.15
C SER A 48 -18.62 -11.47 -2.93
N SER A 49 -19.17 -10.52 -3.70
CA SER A 49 -20.45 -10.74 -4.40
C SER A 49 -20.31 -11.08 -5.89
N HIS A 50 -19.21 -10.69 -6.52
CA HIS A 50 -19.05 -10.81 -7.99
C HIS A 50 -17.95 -11.77 -8.42
N ILE A 51 -16.97 -12.04 -7.55
CA ILE A 51 -15.82 -12.87 -7.90
C ILE A 51 -16.01 -14.29 -7.37
N LYS A 52 -15.88 -15.28 -8.25
CA LYS A 52 -15.86 -16.70 -7.89
C LYS A 52 -14.43 -17.15 -7.58
N ASP A 53 -14.28 -18.17 -6.73
CA ASP A 53 -12.96 -18.72 -6.36
C ASP A 53 -12.13 -19.25 -7.55
N SER A 54 -12.77 -19.52 -8.69
CA SER A 54 -12.10 -19.94 -9.93
C SER A 54 -11.74 -18.78 -10.86
N SER A 55 -12.11 -17.55 -10.53
CA SER A 55 -11.84 -16.40 -11.37
C SER A 55 -10.36 -16.02 -11.32
N SER A 56 -9.81 -15.66 -12.48
CA SER A 56 -8.51 -15.03 -12.63
C SER A 56 -8.74 -13.52 -12.61
N VAL A 57 -8.02 -12.81 -11.75
CA VAL A 57 -8.21 -11.38 -11.51
C VAL A 57 -6.85 -10.72 -11.40
N PHE A 58 -6.67 -9.56 -12.04
CA PHE A 58 -5.54 -8.70 -11.71
C PHE A 58 -5.95 -7.67 -10.66
N LEU A 59 -5.12 -7.52 -9.64
CA LEU A 59 -5.16 -6.41 -8.69
C LEU A 59 -4.04 -5.45 -9.07
N ILE A 60 -4.40 -4.23 -9.43
CA ILE A 60 -3.45 -3.20 -9.88
C ILE A 60 -3.47 -2.08 -8.84
N HIS A 61 -2.43 -2.03 -8.01
CA HIS A 61 -2.28 -1.06 -6.92
C HIS A 61 -1.42 0.10 -7.39
N ILE A 62 -2.01 1.28 -7.50
CA ILE A 62 -1.39 2.49 -8.03
C ILE A 62 -1.20 3.48 -6.89
N GLY A 63 -0.04 4.12 -6.82
CA GLY A 63 0.23 5.22 -5.88
C GLY A 63 0.96 6.36 -6.55
N ILE A 64 0.60 7.61 -6.21
CA ILE A 64 1.26 8.80 -6.71
C ILE A 64 2.64 8.93 -6.06
N ASP A 65 3.68 9.10 -6.86
CA ASP A 65 5.03 9.27 -6.36
C ASP A 65 5.23 10.70 -5.83
N GLY A 66 5.75 10.80 -4.60
CA GLY A 66 6.06 12.09 -4.00
C GLY A 66 4.85 12.95 -3.63
N PHE A 67 3.66 12.40 -3.47
CA PHE A 67 2.42 13.15 -3.19
C PHE A 67 2.54 14.09 -1.98
N ASN A 68 3.27 13.70 -0.94
CA ASN A 68 3.54 14.57 0.22
C ASN A 68 4.28 15.85 -0.16
N ALA A 69 5.18 15.80 -1.15
CA ALA A 69 5.89 17.00 -1.65
C ALA A 69 4.94 17.92 -2.41
N ILE A 70 3.95 17.38 -3.13
CA ILE A 70 2.90 18.17 -3.80
C ILE A 70 2.12 18.96 -2.74
N ASN A 71 1.64 18.30 -1.69
CA ASN A 71 0.93 18.92 -0.58
C ASN A 71 1.79 19.99 0.14
N GLY A 72 3.07 19.67 0.37
CA GLY A 72 4.00 20.58 1.04
C GLY A 72 4.34 21.82 0.23
N THR A 73 4.34 21.73 -1.11
CA THR A 73 4.74 22.82 -2.00
C THR A 73 3.57 23.65 -2.51
N LEU A 74 2.46 22.97 -2.88
CA LEU A 74 1.33 23.60 -3.57
C LEU A 74 0.05 23.67 -2.68
N GLY A 75 0.12 23.11 -1.48
CA GLY A 75 -0.98 23.09 -0.53
C GLY A 75 -1.94 21.90 -0.73
N VAL A 76 -2.70 21.60 0.34
CA VAL A 76 -3.59 20.45 0.40
C VAL A 76 -4.74 20.54 -0.62
N ASP A 77 -5.26 21.75 -0.88
CA ASP A 77 -6.35 21.94 -1.85
C ASP A 77 -5.89 21.56 -3.27
N TYR A 78 -4.65 21.95 -3.62
CA TYR A 78 -4.09 21.54 -4.91
C TYR A 78 -3.79 20.03 -4.96
N GLY A 79 -3.31 19.45 -3.86
CA GLY A 79 -3.15 18.00 -3.75
C GLY A 79 -4.48 17.26 -3.94
N ASN A 80 -5.57 17.75 -3.35
CA ASN A 80 -6.91 17.20 -3.55
C ASN A 80 -7.37 17.28 -5.02
N TYR A 81 -7.04 18.38 -5.69
CA TYR A 81 -7.28 18.52 -7.13
C TYR A 81 -6.49 17.49 -7.94
N VAL A 82 -5.21 17.27 -7.60
CA VAL A 82 -4.38 16.23 -8.24
C VAL A 82 -4.97 14.84 -8.01
N LEU A 83 -5.36 14.51 -6.77
CA LEU A 83 -6.00 13.22 -6.45
C LEU A 83 -7.23 12.98 -7.32
N LYS A 84 -8.10 13.99 -7.41
CA LYS A 84 -9.31 13.91 -8.25
C LYS A 84 -8.98 13.70 -9.72
N SER A 85 -8.04 14.49 -10.25
CA SER A 85 -7.65 14.42 -11.67
C SER A 85 -7.01 13.06 -12.03
N VAL A 86 -6.19 12.50 -11.13
CA VAL A 86 -5.63 11.16 -11.31
C VAL A 86 -6.74 10.10 -11.29
N ALA A 87 -7.67 10.20 -10.34
CA ALA A 87 -8.81 9.27 -10.28
C ALA A 87 -9.67 9.30 -11.54
N ASP A 88 -9.99 10.52 -12.02
CA ASP A 88 -10.76 10.72 -13.24
C ASP A 88 -10.00 10.19 -14.47
N GLY A 89 -8.70 10.48 -14.58
CA GLY A 89 -7.84 9.98 -15.66
C GLY A 89 -7.72 8.46 -15.69
N ILE A 90 -7.57 7.81 -14.53
CA ILE A 90 -7.58 6.35 -14.45
C ILE A 90 -8.94 5.81 -14.90
N LYS A 91 -10.03 6.38 -14.39
CA LYS A 91 -11.39 5.94 -14.70
C LYS A 91 -11.72 5.99 -16.20
N GLU A 92 -11.21 6.98 -16.91
CA GLU A 92 -11.38 7.09 -18.37
C GLU A 92 -10.70 5.97 -19.17
N CYS A 93 -9.71 5.28 -18.58
CA CYS A 93 -9.00 4.15 -19.21
C CYS A 93 -9.70 2.81 -18.96
N LEU A 94 -10.67 2.74 -18.04
CA LEU A 94 -11.25 1.48 -17.60
C LEU A 94 -12.46 1.06 -18.43
N SER A 95 -12.58 -0.26 -18.65
CA SER A 95 -13.77 -0.91 -19.18
C SER A 95 -14.81 -1.19 -18.09
N ASP A 96 -15.98 -1.66 -18.48
CA ASP A 96 -17.08 -2.03 -17.56
C ASP A 96 -16.68 -3.20 -16.61
N ASN A 97 -15.71 -4.03 -17.01
CA ASN A 97 -15.23 -5.17 -16.22
C ASN A 97 -14.05 -4.81 -15.30
N GLN A 98 -13.68 -3.53 -15.23
CA GLN A 98 -12.61 -3.01 -14.39
C GLN A 98 -13.18 -2.01 -13.39
N GLN A 99 -12.93 -2.21 -12.10
CA GLN A 99 -13.47 -1.37 -11.04
C GLN A 99 -12.35 -0.65 -10.29
N LEU A 100 -12.48 0.68 -10.17
CA LEU A 100 -11.52 1.54 -9.48
C LEU A 100 -12.00 1.88 -8.08
N TYR A 101 -11.08 1.77 -7.11
CA TYR A 101 -11.30 2.12 -5.71
C TYR A 101 -10.22 3.06 -5.21
N HIS A 102 -10.60 4.01 -4.33
CA HIS A 102 -9.66 4.82 -3.57
C HIS A 102 -9.40 4.13 -2.23
N LEU A 103 -8.16 3.84 -1.91
CA LEU A 103 -7.81 3.13 -0.68
C LEU A 103 -7.50 4.11 0.45
N VAL A 104 -6.31 4.65 0.46
CA VAL A 104 -5.84 5.57 1.49
C VAL A 104 -4.88 6.58 0.88
N ALA A 105 -4.98 7.83 1.29
CA ALA A 105 -4.11 8.94 0.87
C ALA A 105 -4.05 9.09 -0.66
N ASP A 106 -2.95 8.68 -1.29
CA ASP A 106 -2.66 8.78 -2.72
C ASP A 106 -2.74 7.43 -3.46
N GLU A 107 -3.39 6.43 -2.83
CA GLU A 107 -3.38 5.05 -3.33
C GLU A 107 -4.72 4.63 -3.91
N TYR A 108 -4.69 4.01 -5.08
CA TYR A 108 -5.83 3.50 -5.81
C TYR A 108 -5.67 2.01 -6.10
N MET A 109 -6.78 1.30 -6.19
CA MET A 109 -6.80 -0.10 -6.58
C MET A 109 -7.76 -0.33 -7.73
N ILE A 110 -7.29 -0.99 -8.77
CA ILE A 110 -8.15 -1.54 -9.82
C ILE A 110 -8.32 -3.03 -9.58
N VAL A 111 -9.58 -3.47 -9.55
CA VAL A 111 -9.96 -4.88 -9.64
C VAL A 111 -10.27 -5.14 -11.10
N ASP A 112 -9.40 -5.85 -11.79
CA ASP A 112 -9.44 -6.03 -13.24
C ASP A 112 -9.84 -7.48 -13.57
N LEU A 113 -11.04 -7.61 -14.15
CA LEU A 113 -11.61 -8.86 -14.63
C LEU A 113 -11.52 -9.00 -16.16
N GLU A 114 -10.97 -7.99 -16.84
CA GLU A 114 -10.85 -7.92 -18.31
C GLU A 114 -9.54 -8.52 -18.79
N SER A 115 -8.42 -8.13 -18.18
CA SER A 115 -7.09 -8.54 -18.61
C SER A 115 -6.86 -10.04 -18.37
N HIS A 116 -6.23 -10.70 -19.33
CA HIS A 116 -5.89 -12.11 -19.24
C HIS A 116 -4.39 -12.35 -19.15
N THR A 117 -3.59 -11.40 -19.61
CA THR A 117 -2.12 -11.50 -19.68
C THR A 117 -1.44 -10.31 -18.99
N ARG A 118 -0.14 -10.46 -18.72
CA ARG A 118 0.69 -9.33 -18.24
C ARG A 118 0.74 -8.20 -19.29
N ASP A 119 0.71 -8.53 -20.57
CA ASP A 119 0.78 -7.53 -21.64
C ASP A 119 -0.48 -6.68 -21.70
N ASP A 120 -1.67 -7.26 -21.46
CA ASP A 120 -2.93 -6.51 -21.36
C ASP A 120 -2.86 -5.48 -20.26
N VAL A 121 -2.41 -5.90 -19.05
CA VAL A 121 -2.24 -4.98 -17.90
C VAL A 121 -1.19 -3.91 -18.18
N MET A 122 -0.12 -4.23 -18.90
CA MET A 122 0.90 -3.25 -19.28
C MET A 122 0.39 -2.23 -20.31
N LEU A 123 -0.54 -2.61 -21.17
CA LEU A 123 -1.21 -1.68 -22.10
C LEU A 123 -2.08 -0.70 -21.28
N LEU A 124 -2.92 -1.20 -20.38
CA LEU A 124 -3.71 -0.36 -19.50
C LEU A 124 -2.83 0.61 -18.68
N GLN A 125 -1.73 0.12 -18.12
CA GLN A 125 -0.79 0.95 -17.37
C GLN A 125 -0.20 2.08 -18.23
N LYS A 126 0.15 1.81 -19.48
CA LYS A 126 0.65 2.84 -20.41
C LYS A 126 -0.41 3.90 -20.71
N GLU A 127 -1.66 3.51 -20.87
CA GLU A 127 -2.79 4.43 -21.09
C GLU A 127 -2.99 5.32 -19.89
N ILE A 128 -2.94 4.76 -18.66
CA ILE A 128 -3.03 5.52 -17.42
C ILE A 128 -1.87 6.53 -17.31
N CYS A 129 -0.63 6.11 -17.56
CA CYS A 129 0.53 7.00 -17.54
C CYS A 129 0.37 8.15 -18.54
N LYS A 130 -0.14 7.88 -19.74
CA LYS A 130 -0.41 8.89 -20.75
C LYS A 130 -1.46 9.91 -20.27
N LYS A 131 -2.55 9.47 -19.65
CA LYS A 131 -3.55 10.37 -19.08
C LYS A 131 -2.97 11.29 -18.00
N ILE A 132 -2.07 10.77 -17.16
CA ILE A 132 -1.38 11.55 -16.15
C ILE A 132 -0.44 12.58 -16.81
N GLU A 133 0.29 12.19 -17.84
CA GLU A 133 1.14 13.09 -18.61
C GLU A 133 0.32 14.20 -19.28
N ASP A 134 -0.81 13.87 -19.91
CA ASP A 134 -1.73 14.83 -20.51
C ASP A 134 -2.23 15.84 -19.46
N PHE A 135 -2.54 15.38 -18.24
CA PHE A 135 -2.91 16.24 -17.12
C PHE A 135 -1.75 17.21 -16.74
N ILE A 136 -0.53 16.70 -16.58
CA ILE A 136 0.64 17.51 -16.25
C ILE A 136 0.89 18.61 -17.32
N ILE A 137 0.73 18.24 -18.58
CA ILE A 137 0.86 19.19 -19.72
C ILE A 137 -0.25 20.25 -19.65
N SER A 138 -1.49 19.86 -19.37
CA SER A 138 -2.63 20.79 -19.27
C SER A 138 -2.44 21.82 -18.13
N GLU A 139 -1.79 21.41 -17.05
CA GLU A 139 -1.38 22.25 -15.92
C GLU A 139 -0.11 23.08 -16.21
N LYS A 140 0.41 23.06 -17.44
CA LYS A 140 1.61 23.75 -17.88
C LYS A 140 2.83 23.45 -17.00
N TYR A 141 2.96 22.18 -16.59
CA TYR A 141 4.03 21.69 -15.73
C TYR A 141 4.12 22.38 -14.35
N LYS A 142 3.02 22.95 -13.86
CA LYS A 142 2.95 23.51 -12.50
C LYS A 142 3.24 22.44 -11.44
N VAL A 143 2.88 21.22 -11.72
CA VAL A 143 3.23 20.03 -10.95
C VAL A 143 3.79 18.96 -11.88
N VAL A 144 4.79 18.24 -11.42
CA VAL A 144 5.37 17.09 -12.13
C VAL A 144 5.44 15.95 -11.14
N PHE A 145 4.81 14.85 -11.48
CA PHE A 145 4.83 13.62 -10.68
C PHE A 145 4.67 12.39 -11.58
N THR A 146 4.91 11.24 -11.02
CA THR A 146 4.69 9.94 -11.66
C THR A 146 3.79 9.08 -10.79
N VAL A 147 3.45 7.91 -11.28
CA VAL A 147 2.77 6.89 -10.48
C VAL A 147 3.57 5.60 -10.51
N SER A 148 3.64 4.94 -9.37
CA SER A 148 4.18 3.60 -9.27
C SER A 148 3.03 2.59 -9.17
N THR A 149 3.23 1.40 -9.72
CA THR A 149 2.17 0.40 -9.86
C THR A 149 2.65 -0.98 -9.45
N GLY A 150 2.01 -1.55 -8.43
CA GLY A 150 2.18 -2.95 -8.03
C GLY A 150 1.06 -3.81 -8.63
N ILE A 151 1.41 -4.88 -9.33
CA ILE A 151 0.46 -5.73 -10.06
C ILE A 151 0.52 -7.16 -9.53
N ILE A 152 -0.66 -7.73 -9.26
CA ILE A 152 -0.81 -9.09 -8.76
C ILE A 152 -1.80 -9.82 -9.65
N HIS A 153 -1.42 -11.00 -10.08
CA HIS A 153 -2.34 -11.95 -10.66
C HIS A 153 -2.91 -12.85 -9.55
N ALA A 154 -4.16 -12.63 -9.20
CA ALA A 154 -4.85 -13.35 -8.13
C ALA A 154 -5.72 -14.47 -8.70
N THR A 155 -5.48 -15.68 -8.24
CA THR A 155 -6.38 -16.82 -8.37
C THR A 155 -6.95 -17.14 -6.99
N LYS A 156 -8.25 -17.36 -6.83
CA LYS A 156 -8.91 -17.57 -5.51
C LYS A 156 -8.88 -16.32 -4.62
N LEU A 157 -9.07 -15.13 -5.22
CA LEU A 157 -9.03 -13.86 -4.50
C LEU A 157 -9.98 -13.83 -3.30
N LEU A 158 -11.20 -14.32 -3.44
CA LEU A 158 -12.20 -14.37 -2.36
C LEU A 158 -11.67 -15.11 -1.12
N LYS A 159 -11.04 -16.28 -1.32
CA LYS A 159 -10.54 -17.11 -0.22
C LYS A 159 -9.35 -16.50 0.52
N TYR A 160 -8.50 -15.76 -0.17
CA TYR A 160 -7.23 -15.23 0.37
C TYR A 160 -7.17 -13.70 0.29
N TYR A 161 -8.32 -13.03 0.40
CA TYR A 161 -8.42 -11.58 0.22
C TYR A 161 -7.43 -10.80 1.08
N ASP A 162 -7.35 -11.07 2.37
CA ASP A 162 -6.45 -10.36 3.29
C ASP A 162 -4.96 -10.59 2.96
N GLU A 163 -4.62 -11.79 2.45
CA GLU A 163 -3.26 -12.07 2.00
C GLU A 163 -2.93 -11.28 0.74
N TYR A 164 -3.82 -11.26 -0.26
CA TYR A 164 -3.64 -10.48 -1.48
C TYR A 164 -3.56 -8.98 -1.19
N ARG A 165 -4.29 -8.49 -0.19
CA ARG A 165 -4.18 -7.08 0.24
C ARG A 165 -2.77 -6.75 0.76
N LYS A 166 -2.18 -7.62 1.58
CA LYS A 166 -0.78 -7.45 2.06
C LYS A 166 0.22 -7.52 0.90
N ILE A 167 0.01 -8.46 -0.02
CA ILE A 167 0.82 -8.59 -1.22
C ILE A 167 0.71 -7.35 -2.11
N ALA A 168 -0.46 -6.75 -2.24
CA ALA A 168 -0.67 -5.52 -3.00
C ALA A 168 0.14 -4.35 -2.44
N VAL A 169 0.10 -4.15 -1.13
CA VAL A 169 0.91 -3.14 -0.44
C VAL A 169 2.41 -3.40 -0.65
N PHE A 170 2.84 -4.65 -0.53
CA PHE A 170 4.22 -5.02 -0.82
C PHE A 170 4.61 -4.70 -2.27
N SER A 171 3.76 -5.07 -3.25
CA SER A 171 4.04 -4.88 -4.67
C SER A 171 4.17 -3.40 -5.04
N LEU A 172 3.28 -2.54 -4.50
CA LEU A 172 3.38 -1.10 -4.70
C LEU A 172 4.66 -0.53 -4.06
N LYS A 173 5.02 -1.00 -2.86
CA LYS A 173 6.27 -0.60 -2.20
C LYS A 173 7.50 -0.98 -3.03
N GLN A 174 7.52 -2.16 -3.64
CA GLN A 174 8.59 -2.55 -4.55
C GLN A 174 8.65 -1.64 -5.78
N ALA A 175 7.50 -1.35 -6.40
CA ALA A 175 7.44 -0.41 -7.52
C ALA A 175 8.00 0.97 -7.14
N LYS A 176 7.56 1.55 -6.01
CA LYS A 176 8.08 2.84 -5.51
C LYS A 176 9.58 2.81 -5.19
N SER A 177 10.14 1.67 -4.75
CA SER A 177 11.57 1.52 -4.46
C SER A 177 12.48 1.54 -5.69
N MET A 178 11.91 1.42 -6.89
CA MET A 178 12.63 1.49 -8.17
C MET A 178 12.94 2.94 -8.59
N GLY A 179 12.67 3.92 -7.74
CA GLY A 179 12.97 5.34 -7.99
C GLY A 179 11.78 6.18 -8.48
N GLY A 180 10.57 5.65 -8.39
CA GLY A 180 9.34 6.22 -8.93
C GLY A 180 9.10 5.79 -10.39
N ASN A 181 7.85 5.99 -10.88
CA ASN A 181 7.40 5.52 -12.20
C ASN A 181 7.62 4.02 -12.44
N GLY A 182 7.69 3.25 -11.36
CA GLY A 182 7.99 1.83 -11.39
C GLY A 182 6.73 0.98 -11.63
N VAL A 183 6.90 -0.13 -12.34
CA VAL A 183 5.89 -1.19 -12.45
C VAL A 183 6.49 -2.47 -11.91
N TYR A 184 5.83 -3.06 -10.92
CA TYR A 184 6.28 -4.29 -10.30
C TYR A 184 5.20 -5.36 -10.36
N PHE A 185 5.48 -6.46 -11.04
CA PHE A 185 4.65 -7.66 -10.97
C PHE A 185 5.07 -8.50 -9.78
N PHE A 186 4.11 -8.90 -8.98
CA PHE A 186 4.35 -9.70 -7.80
C PHE A 186 5.11 -11.00 -8.12
N GLU A 187 6.21 -11.21 -7.40
CA GLU A 187 6.99 -12.43 -7.42
C GLU A 187 7.06 -13.03 -6.00
N LYS A 188 6.69 -14.31 -5.90
CA LYS A 188 6.55 -14.98 -4.60
C LYS A 188 7.88 -15.06 -3.83
N GLU A 189 8.98 -15.21 -4.53
CA GLU A 189 10.31 -15.32 -3.89
C GLU A 189 10.74 -14.00 -3.27
N ASP A 190 10.48 -12.88 -3.92
CA ASP A 190 10.77 -11.54 -3.38
C ASP A 190 9.93 -11.27 -2.12
N TYR A 191 8.69 -11.72 -2.09
CA TYR A 191 7.83 -11.59 -0.91
C TYR A 191 8.32 -12.45 0.25
N LYS A 192 8.80 -13.66 0.00
CA LYS A 192 9.42 -14.49 1.04
C LYS A 192 10.67 -13.83 1.64
N LEU A 193 11.51 -13.25 0.79
CA LEU A 193 12.70 -12.50 1.23
C LEU A 193 12.30 -11.27 2.06
N PHE A 194 11.28 -10.54 1.63
CA PHE A 194 10.73 -9.42 2.38
C PHE A 194 10.24 -9.85 3.77
N LEU A 195 9.43 -10.90 3.85
CA LEU A 195 8.93 -11.43 5.13
C LEU A 195 10.07 -11.89 6.04
N LYS A 196 11.11 -12.53 5.48
CA LYS A 196 12.31 -12.91 6.24
C LYS A 196 13.01 -11.68 6.81
N LYS A 197 13.23 -10.64 6.00
CA LYS A 197 13.85 -9.38 6.45
C LYS A 197 13.05 -8.70 7.55
N GLU A 198 11.72 -8.60 7.42
CA GLU A 198 10.86 -8.01 8.45
C GLU A 198 10.88 -8.81 9.75
N LYS A 199 10.94 -10.13 9.66
CA LYS A 199 11.10 -11.02 10.83
C LYS A 199 12.43 -10.78 11.54
N ILE A 200 13.54 -10.68 10.80
CA ILE A 200 14.87 -10.37 11.35
C ILE A 200 14.85 -9.00 12.03
N LYS A 201 14.30 -7.97 11.38
CA LYS A 201 14.18 -6.61 11.97
C LYS A 201 13.37 -6.62 13.26
N SER A 202 12.26 -7.36 13.30
CA SER A 202 11.44 -7.50 14.50
C SER A 202 12.21 -8.18 15.63
N ALA A 203 12.94 -9.25 15.32
CA ALA A 203 13.78 -9.97 16.29
C ALA A 203 14.91 -9.08 16.83
N LEU A 204 15.58 -8.30 15.98
CA LEU A 204 16.62 -7.34 16.40
C LEU A 204 16.07 -6.27 17.35
N ARG A 205 14.89 -5.69 17.05
CA ARG A 205 14.25 -4.73 17.94
C ARG A 205 13.93 -5.35 19.31
N GLY A 206 13.39 -6.58 19.30
CA GLY A 206 13.13 -7.33 20.52
C GLY A 206 14.40 -7.61 21.32
N ALA A 207 15.48 -8.01 20.66
CA ALA A 207 16.78 -8.28 21.30
C ALA A 207 17.36 -7.04 21.98
N VAL A 208 17.28 -5.85 21.33
CA VAL A 208 17.75 -4.59 21.92
C VAL A 208 16.98 -4.23 23.19
N THR A 209 15.67 -4.48 23.24
CA THR A 209 14.85 -4.22 24.45
C THR A 209 15.02 -5.29 25.52
N ASN A 210 15.59 -6.45 25.19
CA ASN A 210 15.78 -7.60 26.06
C ASN A 210 17.26 -7.87 26.29
N GLU A 211 18.00 -6.86 26.72
CA GLU A 211 19.43 -6.94 27.12
C GLU A 211 20.34 -7.60 26.05
N PHE A 212 20.03 -7.37 24.77
CA PHE A 212 20.76 -7.94 23.63
C PHE A 212 20.71 -9.48 23.55
N GLU A 213 19.64 -10.09 24.04
CA GLU A 213 19.45 -11.54 23.94
C GLU A 213 19.61 -12.03 22.50
N GLY A 214 20.40 -13.09 22.30
CA GLY A 214 20.68 -13.66 20.99
C GLY A 214 21.90 -13.08 20.28
N PHE A 215 22.50 -11.99 20.81
CA PHE A 215 23.78 -11.50 20.31
C PHE A 215 24.93 -12.20 21.00
N GLU A 216 25.96 -12.55 20.22
CA GLU A 216 27.23 -13.14 20.68
C GLU A 216 28.37 -12.43 19.94
N VAL A 217 29.51 -12.28 20.59
CA VAL A 217 30.75 -11.75 19.97
C VAL A 217 31.76 -12.87 19.86
N TYR A 218 32.18 -13.16 18.64
CA TYR A 218 33.27 -14.12 18.37
C TYR A 218 34.50 -13.33 18.05
N TYR A 219 35.67 -13.86 18.46
CA TYR A 219 36.95 -13.24 18.21
C TYR A 219 37.77 -14.10 17.25
N GLN A 220 38.16 -13.51 16.12
CA GLN A 220 39.08 -14.14 15.18
C GLN A 220 40.49 -13.61 15.43
N PRO A 221 41.47 -14.46 15.82
CA PRO A 221 42.82 -14.00 16.12
C PRO A 221 43.54 -13.52 14.87
N ILE A 222 44.30 -12.43 15.02
CA ILE A 222 45.24 -11.90 14.03
C ILE A 222 46.61 -12.36 14.45
N ILE A 223 47.29 -13.13 13.58
CA ILE A 223 48.58 -13.73 13.87
C ILE A 223 49.65 -13.01 13.05
N ASP A 224 50.77 -12.65 13.74
CA ASP A 224 51.96 -12.19 13.05
C ASP A 224 52.62 -13.38 12.35
N CYS A 225 52.73 -13.35 11.04
CA CYS A 225 53.27 -14.42 10.23
C CYS A 225 54.78 -14.67 10.46
N SER A 226 55.51 -13.70 11.01
CA SER A 226 56.97 -13.82 11.26
C SER A 226 57.26 -14.48 12.60
N SER A 227 56.48 -14.19 13.62
CA SER A 227 56.72 -14.69 15.00
C SER A 227 55.74 -15.81 15.40
N GLY A 228 54.62 -15.98 14.67
CA GLY A 228 53.56 -16.92 15.03
C GLY A 228 52.70 -16.47 16.23
N ASN A 229 52.93 -15.25 16.75
CA ASN A 229 52.23 -14.75 17.92
C ASN A 229 50.93 -14.09 17.55
N ILE A 230 49.95 -14.15 18.46
CA ILE A 230 48.70 -13.39 18.34
C ILE A 230 48.98 -11.92 18.66
N ILE A 231 48.71 -11.03 17.70
CA ILE A 231 48.95 -9.58 17.83
C ILE A 231 47.66 -8.80 17.97
N GLY A 232 46.49 -9.44 17.80
CA GLY A 232 45.20 -8.82 17.92
C GLY A 232 44.09 -9.82 17.67
N ALA A 233 42.87 -9.34 17.69
CA ALA A 233 41.67 -10.10 17.29
C ALA A 233 40.62 -9.21 16.64
N GLU A 234 39.95 -9.72 15.63
CA GLU A 234 38.76 -9.10 15.09
C GLU A 234 37.54 -9.56 15.88
N ALA A 235 36.71 -8.60 16.32
CA ALA A 235 35.46 -8.89 17.00
C ALA A 235 34.33 -9.03 15.97
N LEU A 236 33.78 -10.21 15.85
CA LEU A 236 32.77 -10.59 14.87
C LEU A 236 31.42 -10.83 15.55
N MET A 237 30.47 -9.93 15.33
CA MET A 237 29.13 -10.04 15.89
C MET A 237 28.38 -11.22 15.25
N ARG A 238 27.69 -11.98 16.09
CA ARG A 238 26.77 -13.05 15.70
C ARG A 238 25.41 -12.74 16.28
N PHE A 239 24.35 -13.09 15.56
CA PHE A 239 22.98 -12.96 16.02
C PHE A 239 22.20 -14.23 15.75
N SER A 240 21.43 -14.66 16.74
CA SER A 240 20.52 -15.79 16.62
C SER A 240 19.16 -15.40 17.12
N MET A 241 18.11 -15.83 16.41
CA MET A 241 16.72 -15.64 16.84
C MET A 241 16.03 -16.98 17.03
N TYR A 242 14.94 -16.99 17.81
CA TYR A 242 14.08 -18.16 17.93
C TYR A 242 12.93 -18.08 16.94
N SER A 243 12.73 -19.15 16.17
CA SER A 243 11.64 -19.28 15.21
C SER A 243 11.00 -20.65 15.34
N GLY A 244 9.72 -20.69 15.74
CA GLY A 244 9.00 -21.95 15.94
C GLY A 244 9.68 -22.88 16.97
N GLY A 245 10.28 -22.32 18.02
CA GLY A 245 11.01 -23.06 19.06
C GLY A 245 12.42 -23.53 18.68
N LYS A 246 12.91 -23.19 17.49
CA LYS A 246 14.28 -23.50 17.05
C LYS A 246 15.13 -22.24 17.01
N LYS A 247 16.39 -22.36 17.50
CA LYS A 247 17.41 -21.32 17.38
C LYS A 247 17.88 -21.28 15.92
N GLU A 248 17.76 -20.11 15.27
CA GLU A 248 18.17 -19.84 13.89
C GLU A 248 19.30 -18.80 13.93
N SER A 249 20.48 -19.16 13.43
CA SER A 249 21.61 -18.23 13.29
C SER A 249 21.41 -17.37 12.06
N ILE A 250 21.52 -16.05 12.22
CA ILE A 250 21.36 -15.05 11.16
C ILE A 250 22.73 -14.59 10.69
N SER A 251 22.96 -14.60 9.38
CA SER A 251 24.21 -14.14 8.80
C SER A 251 24.42 -12.64 9.07
N PRO A 252 25.65 -12.20 9.41
CA PRO A 252 25.96 -10.77 9.58
C PRO A 252 25.50 -9.89 8.43
N VAL A 253 25.59 -10.34 7.18
CA VAL A 253 25.13 -9.63 5.98
C VAL A 253 23.62 -9.38 5.97
N GLU A 254 22.85 -10.15 6.73
CA GLU A 254 21.39 -9.99 6.79
C GLU A 254 20.93 -8.99 7.85
N PHE A 255 21.78 -8.61 8.81
CA PHE A 255 21.41 -7.71 9.90
C PHE A 255 22.35 -6.53 10.13
N ILE A 256 23.56 -6.56 9.57
CA ILE A 256 24.48 -5.41 9.55
C ILE A 256 24.25 -4.68 8.22
N PRO A 257 23.99 -3.32 8.25
CA PRO A 257 23.77 -2.52 7.06
C PRO A 257 24.95 -2.50 6.10
#